data_8fb36e96ebb23164d2f080e1efc432cf
#
_entry.id   8fb36e96ebb23164d2f080e1efc432cf
#
_cell.length_a   1.000
_cell.length_b   1.000
_cell.length_c   1.000
_cell.angle_alpha   90.00
_cell.angle_beta   90.00
_cell.angle_gamma   90.00
#
_symmetry.space_group_name_H-M   'P 1'
#
loop_
_entity.id
_entity.type
_entity.pdbx_description
1 polymer ?
#
loop_
_entity_poly.entity_id
_entity_poly.type
_entity_poly.pdbx_seq_one_letter_code
_entity_poly.pdbx_strand_id
1 'polypeptide(L)'
;RNGVGCFFDALAAARIDVRRLHACRFAAIGPATAEALAQRGITADLCPEQATGAELARALCAAAGPGEEILLFRAAESSPEMRGILTAQGFSVREYTLYKTEYAAASPNAEADYLAFASAGGVRAWFSACGAAPKGAVCVCIGPVTARALAQQTGAPFLTAEDISAEGVAECILRAHRHKKAQEE
;
A
#
# COMPACT_ATOMS: atom_id res chain seq x y z
N ARG A 1 6.80 -1.27 3.54
CA ARG A 1 7.03 -0.76 4.90
C ARG A 1 6.69 -1.82 5.95
N ASN A 2 5.45 -2.29 6.05
CA ASN A 2 5.06 -3.33 7.03
C ASN A 2 5.84 -4.64 6.83
N GLY A 3 6.03 -5.09 5.59
CA GLY A 3 6.81 -6.30 5.29
C GLY A 3 8.25 -6.24 5.78
N VAL A 4 8.89 -5.06 5.73
CA VAL A 4 10.25 -4.88 6.28
C VAL A 4 10.25 -5.10 7.80
N GLY A 5 9.29 -4.48 8.53
CA GLY A 5 9.15 -4.70 9.97
C GLY A 5 9.00 -6.20 10.29
N CYS A 6 8.00 -6.86 9.70
CA CYS A 6 7.74 -8.29 9.92
C CYS A 6 8.94 -9.18 9.58
N PHE A 7 9.71 -8.85 8.52
CA PHE A 7 10.91 -9.60 8.15
C PHE A 7 11.99 -9.50 9.24
N PHE A 8 12.29 -8.29 9.73
CA PHE A 8 13.29 -8.13 10.78
C PHE A 8 12.85 -8.69 12.12
N ASP A 9 11.57 -8.60 12.45
CA ASP A 9 11.00 -9.22 13.65
C ASP A 9 11.13 -10.76 13.58
N ALA A 10 10.91 -11.37 12.41
CA ALA A 10 11.12 -12.78 12.19
C ALA A 10 12.60 -13.19 12.33
N LEU A 11 13.55 -12.38 11.81
CA LEU A 11 14.99 -12.61 12.01
C LEU A 11 15.35 -12.57 13.50
N ALA A 12 14.86 -11.57 14.22
CA ALA A 12 15.11 -11.42 15.66
C ALA A 12 14.53 -12.59 16.45
N ALA A 13 13.29 -13.00 16.16
CA ALA A 13 12.65 -14.17 16.80
C ALA A 13 13.44 -15.47 16.54
N ALA A 14 13.97 -15.63 15.33
CA ALA A 14 14.83 -16.75 14.95
C ALA A 14 16.28 -16.62 15.46
N ARG A 15 16.63 -15.53 16.14
CA ARG A 15 18.01 -15.19 16.57
C ARG A 15 19.01 -15.20 15.42
N ILE A 16 18.57 -14.76 14.24
CA ILE A 16 19.42 -14.63 13.04
C ILE A 16 20.00 -13.24 13.00
N ASP A 17 21.32 -13.15 13.02
CA ASP A 17 22.03 -11.88 12.86
C ASP A 17 21.91 -11.38 11.41
N VAL A 18 21.58 -10.09 11.25
CA VAL A 18 21.42 -9.46 9.93
C VAL A 18 22.70 -9.55 9.08
N ARG A 19 23.88 -9.61 9.69
CA ARG A 19 25.15 -9.79 8.98
C ARG A 19 25.23 -11.09 8.18
N ARG A 20 24.40 -12.08 8.49
CA ARG A 20 24.29 -13.31 7.69
C ARG A 20 23.67 -13.10 6.33
N LEU A 21 23.03 -11.95 6.11
CA LEU A 21 22.42 -11.55 4.84
C LEU A 21 23.41 -10.79 3.93
N HIS A 22 24.70 -10.73 4.27
CA HIS A 22 25.71 -9.97 3.54
C HIS A 22 25.85 -10.33 2.05
N ALA A 23 25.46 -11.54 1.66
CA ALA A 23 25.48 -11.99 0.28
C ALA A 23 24.13 -11.77 -0.45
N CYS A 24 23.10 -11.27 0.26
CA CYS A 24 21.79 -11.01 -0.32
C CYS A 24 21.74 -9.58 -0.89
N ARG A 25 21.13 -9.45 -2.06
CA ARG A 25 20.73 -8.16 -2.60
C ARG A 25 19.28 -7.86 -2.19
N PHE A 26 19.01 -6.61 -1.87
CA PHE A 26 17.69 -6.17 -1.41
C PHE A 26 17.02 -5.29 -2.45
N ALA A 27 15.80 -5.66 -2.82
CA ALA A 27 14.97 -4.89 -3.72
C ALA A 27 13.74 -4.35 -2.99
N ALA A 28 13.47 -3.08 -3.14
CA ALA A 28 12.32 -2.39 -2.57
C ALA A 28 11.33 -2.01 -3.67
N ILE A 29 10.02 -2.21 -3.43
CA ILE A 29 8.99 -1.86 -4.41
C ILE A 29 8.86 -0.35 -4.63
N GLY A 30 9.31 0.45 -3.68
CA GLY A 30 9.25 1.91 -3.76
C GLY A 30 9.92 2.59 -2.58
N PRO A 31 10.00 3.94 -2.60
CA PRO A 31 10.80 4.75 -1.66
C PRO A 31 10.50 4.47 -0.18
N ALA A 32 9.22 4.33 0.20
CA ALA A 32 8.85 4.05 1.59
C ALA A 32 9.33 2.70 2.11
N THR A 33 9.53 1.71 1.20
CA THR A 33 10.10 0.40 1.55
C THR A 33 11.61 0.49 1.62
N ALA A 34 12.24 1.21 0.70
CA ALA A 34 13.68 1.47 0.72
C ALA A 34 14.10 2.21 1.98
N GLU A 35 13.35 3.24 2.38
CA GLU A 35 13.56 3.98 3.62
C GLU A 35 13.44 3.08 4.86
N ALA A 36 12.43 2.20 4.89
CA ALA A 36 12.27 1.26 5.99
C ALA A 36 13.45 0.26 6.10
N LEU A 37 14.06 -0.13 4.97
CA LEU A 37 15.30 -0.92 4.96
C LEU A 37 16.48 -0.09 5.47
N ALA A 38 16.63 1.17 5.03
CA ALA A 38 17.69 2.07 5.45
C ALA A 38 17.67 2.31 6.97
N GLN A 39 16.50 2.45 7.57
CA GLN A 39 16.33 2.53 9.04
C GLN A 39 16.79 1.27 9.79
N ARG A 40 16.99 0.16 9.10
CA ARG A 40 17.55 -1.10 9.62
C ARG A 40 19.02 -1.32 9.20
N GLY A 41 19.65 -0.30 8.60
CA GLY A 41 21.05 -0.34 8.17
C GLY A 41 21.26 -1.07 6.84
N ILE A 42 20.22 -1.28 6.04
CA ILE A 42 20.31 -1.92 4.73
C ILE A 42 19.90 -0.92 3.65
N THR A 43 20.83 -0.61 2.73
CA THR A 43 20.50 0.14 1.52
C THR A 43 19.89 -0.81 0.49
N ALA A 44 18.76 -0.43 -0.10
CA ALA A 44 18.18 -1.21 -1.18
C ALA A 44 19.07 -1.12 -2.44
N ASP A 45 19.44 -2.27 -3.00
CA ASP A 45 20.22 -2.35 -4.24
C ASP A 45 19.37 -1.99 -5.46
N LEU A 46 18.05 -2.14 -5.34
CA LEU A 46 17.10 -1.90 -6.42
C LEU A 46 15.82 -1.28 -5.87
N CYS A 47 15.42 -0.14 -6.46
CA CYS A 47 14.15 0.52 -6.18
C CYS A 47 13.67 1.21 -7.47
N PRO A 48 12.61 0.71 -8.14
CA PRO A 48 12.13 1.31 -9.37
C PRO A 48 11.48 2.67 -9.12
N GLU A 49 11.48 3.53 -10.14
CA GLU A 49 10.84 4.85 -10.07
C GLU A 49 9.32 4.75 -9.84
N GLN A 50 8.68 3.81 -10.51
CA GLN A 50 7.25 3.52 -10.32
C GLN A 50 7.09 2.38 -9.32
N ALA A 51 6.48 2.68 -8.18
CA ALA A 51 6.28 1.75 -7.07
C ALA A 51 5.18 0.70 -7.35
N THR A 52 5.37 -0.12 -8.39
CA THR A 52 4.48 -1.22 -8.75
C THR A 52 5.20 -2.57 -8.76
N GLY A 53 4.43 -3.65 -8.52
CA GLY A 53 4.99 -5.01 -8.58
C GLY A 53 5.54 -5.36 -9.96
N ALA A 54 4.88 -4.89 -11.02
CA ALA A 54 5.32 -5.12 -12.40
C ALA A 54 6.66 -4.43 -12.70
N GLU A 55 6.83 -3.17 -12.29
CA GLU A 55 8.10 -2.45 -12.50
C GLU A 55 9.23 -3.06 -11.69
N LEU A 56 8.97 -3.44 -10.43
CA LEU A 56 9.98 -4.14 -9.64
C LEU A 56 10.37 -5.49 -10.27
N ALA A 57 9.40 -6.24 -10.80
CA ALA A 57 9.69 -7.49 -11.51
C ALA A 57 10.58 -7.26 -12.73
N ARG A 58 10.26 -6.25 -13.57
CA ARG A 58 11.09 -5.89 -14.74
C ARG A 58 12.50 -5.48 -14.35
N ALA A 59 12.62 -4.66 -13.33
CA ALA A 59 13.92 -4.23 -12.82
C ALA A 59 14.74 -5.40 -12.27
N LEU A 60 14.10 -6.35 -11.56
CA LEU A 60 14.75 -7.58 -11.10
C LEU A 60 15.20 -8.45 -12.29
N CYS A 61 14.38 -8.61 -13.32
CA CYS A 61 14.76 -9.36 -14.53
C CYS A 61 15.99 -8.75 -15.24
N ALA A 62 16.13 -7.43 -15.19
CA ALA A 62 17.28 -6.73 -15.78
C ALA A 62 18.55 -6.82 -14.92
N ALA A 63 18.41 -6.91 -13.60
CA ALA A 63 19.53 -6.86 -12.64
C ALA A 63 19.99 -8.23 -12.15
N ALA A 64 19.12 -9.24 -12.14
CA ALA A 64 19.42 -10.57 -11.65
C ALA A 64 20.12 -11.41 -12.72
N GLY A 65 21.13 -12.18 -12.31
CA GLY A 65 21.87 -13.10 -13.17
C GLY A 65 21.18 -14.47 -13.33
N PRO A 66 21.63 -15.26 -14.32
CA PRO A 66 21.15 -16.63 -14.48
C PRO A 66 21.38 -17.48 -13.22
N GLY A 67 20.36 -18.20 -12.78
CA GLY A 67 20.45 -19.09 -11.63
C GLY A 67 20.27 -18.41 -10.26
N GLU A 68 20.07 -17.09 -10.21
CA GLU A 68 19.73 -16.40 -8.96
C GLU A 68 18.31 -16.75 -8.53
N GLU A 69 18.15 -16.95 -7.23
CA GLU A 69 16.86 -17.20 -6.61
C GLU A 69 16.28 -15.90 -6.07
N ILE A 70 15.01 -15.68 -6.33
CA ILE A 70 14.28 -14.49 -5.86
C ILE A 70 13.34 -14.89 -4.73
N LEU A 71 13.52 -14.26 -3.56
CA LEU A 71 12.67 -14.44 -2.40
C LEU A 71 11.72 -13.27 -2.28
N LEU A 72 10.43 -13.52 -2.39
CA LEU A 72 9.38 -12.49 -2.26
C LEU A 72 8.79 -12.53 -0.84
N PHE A 73 8.97 -11.45 -0.11
CA PHE A 73 8.41 -11.25 1.22
C PHE A 73 7.24 -10.25 1.16
N ARG A 74 6.01 -10.70 1.37
CA ARG A 74 4.84 -9.88 1.02
C ARG A 74 3.60 -10.17 1.89
N ALA A 75 2.57 -9.32 1.72
CA ALA A 75 1.27 -9.54 2.33
C ALA A 75 0.51 -10.70 1.65
N ALA A 76 -0.40 -11.33 2.36
CA ALA A 76 -1.26 -12.39 1.85
C ALA A 76 -2.09 -11.95 0.62
N GLU A 77 -2.55 -10.69 0.63
CA GLU A 77 -3.42 -10.10 -0.40
C GLU A 77 -2.66 -9.49 -1.59
N SER A 78 -1.35 -9.77 -1.70
CA SER A 78 -0.54 -9.21 -2.77
C SER A 78 -0.92 -9.80 -4.15
N SER A 79 -0.87 -8.97 -5.21
CA SER A 79 -1.14 -9.42 -6.59
C SER A 79 -0.17 -10.51 -7.03
N PRO A 80 -0.60 -11.56 -7.72
CA PRO A 80 0.27 -12.61 -8.27
C PRO A 80 1.12 -12.15 -9.46
N GLU A 81 0.89 -10.95 -9.99
CA GLU A 81 1.49 -10.41 -11.21
C GLU A 81 3.03 -10.44 -11.18
N MET A 82 3.64 -9.94 -10.11
CA MET A 82 5.10 -9.91 -9.96
C MET A 82 5.71 -11.31 -10.07
N ARG A 83 5.15 -12.28 -9.36
CA ARG A 83 5.59 -13.67 -9.43
C ARG A 83 5.44 -14.22 -10.85
N GLY A 84 4.30 -13.93 -11.51
CA GLY A 84 4.03 -14.35 -12.89
C GLY A 84 5.10 -13.85 -13.87
N ILE A 85 5.47 -12.58 -13.79
CA ILE A 85 6.51 -11.98 -14.64
C ILE A 85 7.86 -12.68 -14.38
N LEU A 86 8.28 -12.83 -13.13
CA LEU A 86 9.56 -13.43 -12.78
C LEU A 86 9.66 -14.89 -13.23
N THR A 87 8.61 -15.69 -12.99
CA THR A 87 8.60 -17.11 -13.42
C THR A 87 8.55 -17.26 -14.92
N ALA A 88 7.86 -16.38 -15.64
CA ALA A 88 7.84 -16.38 -17.10
C ALA A 88 9.22 -16.06 -17.71
N GLN A 89 10.08 -15.35 -16.98
CA GLN A 89 11.47 -15.06 -17.34
C GLN A 89 12.46 -16.16 -16.86
N GLY A 90 11.95 -17.26 -16.30
CA GLY A 90 12.76 -18.41 -15.90
C GLY A 90 13.44 -18.30 -14.53
N PHE A 91 13.09 -17.30 -13.71
CA PHE A 91 13.65 -17.20 -12.38
C PHE A 91 13.04 -18.21 -11.41
N SER A 92 13.88 -18.74 -10.50
CA SER A 92 13.42 -19.47 -9.33
C SER A 92 12.85 -18.47 -8.31
N VAL A 93 11.54 -18.59 -8.02
CA VAL A 93 10.86 -17.65 -7.12
C VAL A 93 10.26 -18.40 -5.95
N ARG A 94 10.72 -18.08 -4.74
CA ARG A 94 10.06 -18.48 -3.50
C ARG A 94 9.32 -17.31 -2.86
N GLU A 95 8.11 -17.56 -2.39
CA GLU A 95 7.22 -16.55 -1.84
C GLU A 95 6.90 -16.84 -0.39
N TYR A 96 7.06 -15.82 0.46
CA TYR A 96 6.78 -15.90 1.88
C TYR A 96 5.74 -14.85 2.27
N THR A 97 4.60 -15.30 2.77
CA THR A 97 3.60 -14.43 3.36
C THR A 97 4.06 -14.03 4.76
N LEU A 98 4.38 -12.76 4.94
CA LEU A 98 4.83 -12.23 6.23
C LEU A 98 3.71 -11.75 7.13
N TYR A 99 2.63 -11.25 6.52
CA TYR A 99 1.49 -10.69 7.24
C TYR A 99 0.22 -10.73 6.38
N LYS A 100 -0.91 -10.61 7.04
CA LYS A 100 -2.20 -10.33 6.39
C LYS A 100 -2.76 -9.03 6.94
N THR A 101 -3.54 -8.33 6.14
CA THR A 101 -4.26 -7.15 6.58
C THR A 101 -5.56 -7.58 7.25
N GLU A 102 -5.71 -7.30 8.54
CA GLU A 102 -6.97 -7.44 9.24
C GLU A 102 -7.59 -6.06 9.44
N TYR A 103 -8.84 -5.93 9.05
CA TYR A 103 -9.58 -4.70 9.27
C TYR A 103 -10.29 -4.77 10.62
N ALA A 104 -10.01 -3.82 11.49
CA ALA A 104 -10.79 -3.66 12.71
C ALA A 104 -12.24 -3.35 12.35
N ALA A 105 -13.18 -3.83 13.16
CA ALA A 105 -14.57 -3.51 12.99
C ALA A 105 -14.74 -1.98 13.01
N ALA A 106 -15.28 -1.41 11.94
CA ALA A 106 -15.63 -0.02 11.90
C ALA A 106 -16.78 0.21 12.87
N SER A 107 -16.64 1.20 13.75
CA SER A 107 -17.77 1.68 14.55
C SER A 107 -18.48 2.77 13.75
N PRO A 108 -19.70 2.55 13.30
CA PRO A 108 -20.45 3.52 12.50
C PRO A 108 -20.95 4.72 13.33
N ASN A 109 -20.38 4.97 14.49
CA ASN A 109 -20.71 6.09 15.34
C ASN A 109 -20.18 7.38 14.74
N ALA A 110 -20.81 7.89 13.69
CA ALA A 110 -20.38 9.23 13.35
C ALA A 110 -21.47 9.98 12.61
N GLU A 111 -21.92 10.97 13.26
CA GLU A 111 -22.19 12.24 12.61
C GLU A 111 -20.84 12.78 12.15
N ALA A 112 -20.53 12.60 10.88
CA ALA A 112 -19.30 13.07 10.26
C ALA A 112 -19.67 13.84 8.99
N ASP A 113 -19.09 15.03 8.82
CA ASP A 113 -19.25 15.79 7.58
C ASP A 113 -18.41 15.19 6.43
N TYR A 114 -17.29 14.56 6.77
CA TYR A 114 -16.36 13.97 5.80
C TYR A 114 -15.90 12.58 6.24
N LEU A 115 -15.83 11.67 5.27
CA LEU A 115 -15.30 10.33 5.44
C LEU A 115 -14.10 10.13 4.50
N ALA A 116 -12.90 10.17 5.07
CA ALA A 116 -11.65 10.07 4.32
C ALA A 116 -11.15 8.62 4.19
N PHE A 117 -10.84 8.21 2.96
CA PHE A 117 -10.29 6.89 2.65
C PHE A 117 -8.85 6.99 2.16
N ALA A 118 -7.92 6.44 2.93
CA ALA A 118 -6.50 6.38 2.60
C ALA A 118 -6.13 5.16 1.72
N SER A 119 -7.05 4.24 1.44
CA SER A 119 -6.79 3.08 0.61
C SER A 119 -8.06 2.42 0.08
N ALA A 120 -7.94 1.73 -1.04
CA ALA A 120 -9.01 0.89 -1.59
C ALA A 120 -9.44 -0.24 -0.62
N GLY A 121 -8.52 -0.75 0.19
CA GLY A 121 -8.82 -1.72 1.24
C GLY A 121 -9.72 -1.13 2.33
N GLY A 122 -9.43 0.09 2.78
CA GLY A 122 -10.26 0.81 3.74
C GLY A 122 -11.69 1.06 3.23
N VAL A 123 -11.83 1.40 1.95
CA VAL A 123 -13.16 1.53 1.32
C VAL A 123 -13.93 0.21 1.42
N ARG A 124 -13.35 -0.89 0.96
CA ARG A 124 -14.01 -2.21 1.00
C ARG A 124 -14.38 -2.62 2.43
N ALA A 125 -13.46 -2.41 3.38
CA ALA A 125 -13.68 -2.74 4.78
C ALA A 125 -14.85 -1.94 5.38
N TRP A 126 -14.88 -0.63 5.12
CA TRP A 126 -15.96 0.23 5.59
C TRP A 126 -17.31 -0.22 5.05
N PHE A 127 -17.44 -0.36 3.74
CA PHE A 127 -18.73 -0.72 3.11
C PHE A 127 -19.17 -2.16 3.43
N SER A 128 -18.23 -3.07 3.65
CA SER A 128 -18.54 -4.41 4.15
C SER A 128 -19.09 -4.41 5.58
N ALA A 129 -18.60 -3.51 6.44
CA ALA A 129 -18.99 -3.44 7.84
C ALA A 129 -20.22 -2.56 8.07
N CYS A 130 -20.34 -1.42 7.36
CA CYS A 130 -21.33 -0.38 7.61
C CYS A 130 -22.40 -0.29 6.49
N GLY A 131 -22.16 -0.87 5.32
CA GLY A 131 -23.08 -0.87 4.17
C GLY A 131 -23.15 0.45 3.41
N ALA A 132 -22.97 1.58 4.09
CA ALA A 132 -23.08 2.93 3.51
C ALA A 132 -22.14 3.93 4.21
N ALA A 133 -21.92 5.07 3.58
CA ALA A 133 -21.33 6.23 4.24
C ALA A 133 -22.33 6.85 5.23
N PRO A 134 -21.89 7.57 6.28
CA PRO A 134 -22.76 8.33 7.17
C PRO A 134 -23.62 9.31 6.38
N LYS A 135 -24.87 9.47 6.82
CA LYS A 135 -25.85 10.35 6.13
C LYS A 135 -25.32 11.78 6.08
N GLY A 136 -25.24 12.34 4.89
CA GLY A 136 -24.75 13.71 4.68
C GLY A 136 -23.22 13.85 4.63
N ALA A 137 -22.45 12.79 4.93
CA ALA A 137 -21.01 12.83 4.82
C ALA A 137 -20.52 12.83 3.37
N VAL A 138 -19.54 13.64 3.07
CA VAL A 138 -18.83 13.66 1.80
C VAL A 138 -17.63 12.71 1.88
N CYS A 139 -17.59 11.71 1.01
CA CYS A 139 -16.44 10.81 0.93
C CYS A 139 -15.27 11.50 0.23
N VAL A 140 -14.05 11.32 0.77
CA VAL A 140 -12.81 11.86 0.21
C VAL A 140 -11.79 10.76 0.04
N CYS A 141 -11.26 10.58 -1.16
CA CYS A 141 -10.28 9.55 -1.49
C CYS A 141 -8.87 10.16 -1.62
N ILE A 142 -7.88 9.47 -1.07
CA ILE A 142 -6.47 9.89 -1.15
C ILE A 142 -5.93 9.90 -2.59
N GLY A 143 -6.54 9.14 -3.51
CA GLY A 143 -6.07 9.09 -4.88
C GLY A 143 -6.93 8.18 -5.77
N PRO A 144 -6.56 8.05 -7.07
CA PRO A 144 -7.41 7.44 -8.10
C PRO A 144 -7.70 5.95 -7.89
N VAL A 145 -6.79 5.19 -7.27
CA VAL A 145 -7.03 3.76 -6.95
C VAL A 145 -8.11 3.62 -5.90
N THR A 146 -8.10 4.47 -4.88
CA THR A 146 -9.11 4.51 -3.82
C THR A 146 -10.44 5.00 -4.36
N ALA A 147 -10.43 6.02 -5.21
CA ALA A 147 -11.60 6.56 -5.89
C ALA A 147 -12.33 5.51 -6.74
N ARG A 148 -11.58 4.71 -7.51
CA ARG A 148 -12.16 3.58 -8.29
C ARG A 148 -12.81 2.54 -7.39
N ALA A 149 -12.19 2.22 -6.25
CA ALA A 149 -12.78 1.29 -5.29
C ALA A 149 -14.07 1.84 -4.66
N LEU A 150 -14.12 3.15 -4.38
CA LEU A 150 -15.30 3.81 -3.84
C LEU A 150 -16.45 3.86 -4.85
N ALA A 151 -16.16 4.17 -6.10
CA ALA A 151 -17.16 4.18 -7.17
C ALA A 151 -17.83 2.82 -7.39
N GLN A 152 -17.20 1.72 -7.01
CA GLN A 152 -17.78 0.38 -7.03
C GLN A 152 -18.75 0.12 -5.86
N GLN A 153 -18.68 0.93 -4.80
CA GLN A 153 -19.48 0.75 -3.58
C GLN A 153 -20.66 1.72 -3.48
N THR A 154 -20.56 2.88 -4.11
CA THR A 154 -21.61 3.91 -4.03
C THR A 154 -21.70 4.71 -5.32
N GLY A 155 -22.92 5.12 -5.70
CA GLY A 155 -23.17 6.10 -6.75
C GLY A 155 -23.17 7.54 -6.25
N ALA A 156 -22.95 7.79 -4.95
CA ALA A 156 -22.90 9.14 -4.40
C ALA A 156 -21.64 9.88 -4.87
N PRO A 157 -21.70 11.20 -5.07
CA PRO A 157 -20.53 11.99 -5.42
C PRO A 157 -19.50 11.96 -4.30
N PHE A 158 -18.23 11.98 -4.68
CA PHE A 158 -17.10 12.00 -3.76
C PHE A 158 -15.95 12.86 -4.31
N LEU A 159 -15.01 13.18 -3.46
CA LEU A 159 -13.83 13.96 -3.80
C LEU A 159 -12.60 13.06 -3.87
N THR A 160 -11.62 13.49 -4.67
CA THR A 160 -10.31 12.83 -4.75
C THR A 160 -9.23 13.89 -4.55
N ALA A 161 -8.29 13.63 -3.64
CA ALA A 161 -7.16 14.51 -3.41
C ALA A 161 -6.26 14.58 -4.66
N GLU A 162 -5.70 15.75 -4.92
CA GLU A 162 -4.75 15.98 -6.02
C GLU A 162 -3.40 15.32 -5.71
N ASP A 163 -2.92 15.49 -4.46
CA ASP A 163 -1.72 14.83 -3.96
C ASP A 163 -2.05 13.58 -3.15
N ILE A 164 -1.33 12.50 -3.42
CA ILE A 164 -1.51 11.21 -2.73
C ILE A 164 -0.75 11.26 -1.40
N SER A 165 -1.24 12.08 -0.47
CA SER A 165 -0.68 12.30 0.86
C SER A 165 -1.80 12.59 1.87
N ALA A 166 -1.50 12.54 3.16
CA ALA A 166 -2.45 12.94 4.20
C ALA A 166 -2.76 14.44 4.13
N GLU A 167 -1.74 15.23 3.79
CA GLU A 167 -1.83 16.67 3.59
C GLU A 167 -2.77 16.99 2.41
N GLY A 168 -2.63 16.30 1.28
CA GLY A 168 -3.49 16.46 0.11
C GLY A 168 -4.96 16.15 0.41
N VAL A 169 -5.22 15.11 1.23
CA VAL A 169 -6.58 14.82 1.71
C VAL A 169 -7.11 15.94 2.59
N ALA A 170 -6.31 16.46 3.52
CA ALA A 170 -6.70 17.57 4.40
C ALA A 170 -7.01 18.84 3.60
N GLU A 171 -6.19 19.19 2.62
CA GLU A 171 -6.42 20.34 1.74
C GLU A 171 -7.70 20.19 0.91
N CYS A 172 -7.96 19.00 0.40
CA CYS A 172 -9.18 18.68 -0.34
C CYS A 172 -10.44 18.90 0.54
N ILE A 173 -10.41 18.43 1.78
CA ILE A 173 -11.50 18.63 2.75
C ILE A 173 -11.68 20.11 3.06
N LEU A 174 -10.60 20.84 3.36
CA LEU A 174 -10.66 22.25 3.70
C LEU A 174 -11.23 23.11 2.54
N ARG A 175 -10.85 22.79 1.31
CA ARG A 175 -11.39 23.43 0.11
C ARG A 175 -12.88 23.21 -0.02
N ALA A 176 -13.33 21.96 0.10
CA ALA A 176 -14.75 21.60 0.04
C ALA A 176 -15.57 22.26 1.15
N HIS A 177 -15.04 22.31 2.37
CA HIS A 177 -15.72 22.95 3.50
C HIS A 177 -15.92 24.46 3.31
N ARG A 178 -14.91 25.16 2.77
CA ARG A 178 -15.02 26.60 2.44
C ARG A 178 -16.08 26.87 1.37
N HIS A 179 -16.15 26.02 0.33
CA HIS A 179 -17.17 26.14 -0.71
C HIS A 179 -18.59 25.92 -0.16
N LYS A 180 -18.76 24.94 0.75
CA LYS A 180 -20.07 24.69 1.38
C LYS A 180 -20.54 25.90 2.20
N LYS A 181 -19.67 26.50 3.03
CA LYS A 181 -20.01 27.69 3.83
C LYS A 181 -20.36 28.90 2.97
N ALA A 182 -19.65 29.13 1.87
CA ALA A 182 -19.93 30.24 0.96
C ALA A 182 -21.25 30.10 0.18
N GLN A 183 -21.88 28.93 0.19
CA GLN A 183 -23.19 28.69 -0.42
C GLN A 183 -24.35 28.77 0.58
N GLU A 184 -24.05 28.74 1.85
CA GLU A 184 -25.04 28.82 2.96
C GLU A 184 -25.21 30.26 3.48
N GLU A 185 -24.31 31.20 3.08
CA GLU A 185 -24.39 32.65 3.32
C GLU A 185 -25.06 33.39 2.18
#